data_7a7f5b75861a5fda21dc5739386bcbc7
#
_entry.id   7a7f5b75861a5fda21dc5739386bcbc7
#
_cell.length_a   1.000
_cell.length_b   1.000
_cell.length_c   1.000
_cell.angle_alpha   90.00
_cell.angle_beta   90.00
_cell.angle_gamma   90.00
#
_symmetry.space_group_name_H-M   'P 1'
#
loop_
_entity.id
_entity.type
_entity.pdbx_description
1 polymer ?
#
loop_
_entity_poly.entity_id
_entity_poly.type
_entity_poly.pdbx_seq_one_letter_code
_entity_poly.pdbx_strand_id
1 'polypeptide(L)'
;AGHHKAVVRPHLPDDEAGYPVRIVKDAIADGVPYKDMLITAEHCLFFDGKFVPVRMLVNGRSIFYDKSITSYDYYHIETAQHSVIMADGMLSESYLDTGNRRNFHQAGNVVRIGSSPRNWADDAAAPLAVNRDFVEPLFHRIGERAIASGHAPRSEPPIVETNADLHLVTKTGAVLRTMREANGHAFFMIPPGIEEVRIMSRTGRPSDMVGPYVDDRRTLGVAVGGISLFSGGRHVAQLSYLRADGANWAGWHAIEANAASRWTKGYAELPLKGMKEGQMGLLSIQVQTAGPFVVAPPARAEAAM
;
A
#
# COMPACT_ATOMS: atom_id res chain seq x y z
N ALA A 1 13.02 -4.07 28.33
CA ALA A 1 12.06 -3.31 27.55
C ALA A 1 12.74 -2.08 26.95
N GLY A 2 12.56 -1.84 25.67
CA GLY A 2 13.00 -0.62 25.01
C GLY A 2 11.82 0.33 24.86
N HIS A 3 12.07 1.64 24.84
CA HIS A 3 11.06 2.63 24.52
C HIS A 3 11.53 3.51 23.35
N HIS A 4 10.57 4.03 22.61
CA HIS A 4 10.82 4.95 21.51
C HIS A 4 9.79 6.06 21.52
N LYS A 5 10.23 7.28 21.19
CA LYS A 5 9.33 8.41 21.01
C LYS A 5 8.92 8.52 19.54
N ALA A 6 7.66 8.29 19.27
CA ALA A 6 7.09 8.50 17.94
C ALA A 6 6.67 9.96 17.77
N VAL A 7 6.95 10.49 16.57
CA VAL A 7 6.46 11.80 16.12
C VAL A 7 5.73 11.59 14.81
N VAL A 8 4.46 11.98 14.79
CA VAL A 8 3.59 11.78 13.65
C VAL A 8 3.98 12.71 12.50
N ARG A 9 3.90 12.19 11.27
CA ARG A 9 4.13 12.89 9.99
C ARG A 9 2.82 12.98 9.19
N PRO A 10 1.95 13.98 9.46
CA PRO A 10 0.57 14.02 8.94
C PRO A 10 0.45 14.13 7.41
N HIS A 11 1.54 14.41 6.71
CA HIS A 11 1.59 14.48 5.24
C HIS A 11 1.72 13.11 4.57
N LEU A 12 2.00 12.07 5.33
CA LEU A 12 2.07 10.69 4.85
C LEU A 12 0.69 10.02 4.97
N PRO A 13 0.45 8.92 4.23
CA PRO A 13 -0.70 8.06 4.45
C PRO A 13 -0.81 7.62 5.92
N ASP A 14 -2.02 7.40 6.41
CA ASP A 14 -2.27 7.15 7.84
C ASP A 14 -1.46 5.98 8.41
N ASP A 15 -1.28 4.91 7.63
CA ASP A 15 -0.51 3.72 7.99
C ASP A 15 1.02 3.95 7.99
N GLU A 16 1.49 5.04 7.39
CA GLU A 16 2.90 5.45 7.34
C GLU A 16 3.17 6.72 8.16
N ALA A 17 2.12 7.45 8.52
CA ALA A 17 2.21 8.71 9.25
C ALA A 17 2.73 8.53 10.68
N GLY A 18 2.60 7.32 11.25
CA GLY A 18 3.04 7.01 12.60
C GLY A 18 2.01 7.32 13.68
N TYR A 19 0.73 7.51 13.32
CA TYR A 19 -0.35 7.57 14.30
C TYR A 19 -0.44 6.26 15.09
N PRO A 20 -0.72 6.30 16.40
CA PRO A 20 -1.08 5.10 17.12
C PRO A 20 -2.46 4.61 16.65
N VAL A 21 -2.64 3.31 16.64
CA VAL A 21 -3.95 2.70 16.40
C VAL A 21 -4.64 2.53 17.76
N ARG A 22 -5.87 3.03 17.85
CA ARG A 22 -6.75 2.77 18.99
C ARG A 22 -7.63 1.57 18.69
N ILE A 23 -7.64 0.63 19.62
CA ILE A 23 -8.57 -0.51 19.68
C ILE A 23 -9.46 -0.24 20.87
N VAL A 24 -10.75 0.02 20.63
CA VAL A 24 -11.69 0.31 21.73
C VAL A 24 -11.98 -0.94 22.55
N LYS A 25 -12.39 -0.75 23.78
CA LYS A 25 -12.88 -1.82 24.65
C LYS A 25 -13.90 -2.70 23.89
N ASP A 26 -13.81 -4.02 24.07
CA ASP A 26 -14.71 -5.03 23.49
C ASP A 26 -14.69 -5.10 21.94
N ALA A 27 -13.72 -4.48 21.29
CA ALA A 27 -13.66 -4.44 19.82
C ALA A 27 -13.52 -5.82 19.15
N ILE A 28 -12.84 -6.76 19.81
CA ILE A 28 -12.55 -8.08 19.26
C ILE A 28 -13.55 -9.14 19.77
N ALA A 29 -13.79 -9.14 21.07
CA ALA A 29 -14.74 -10.02 21.76
C ALA A 29 -15.17 -9.34 23.07
N ASP A 30 -16.13 -9.91 23.78
CA ASP A 30 -16.54 -9.41 25.11
C ASP A 30 -15.35 -9.47 26.06
N GLY A 31 -14.99 -8.33 26.66
CA GLY A 31 -13.81 -8.18 27.50
C GLY A 31 -12.47 -8.15 26.74
N VAL A 32 -12.46 -8.09 25.41
CA VAL A 32 -11.22 -8.12 24.60
C VAL A 32 -11.19 -6.94 23.60
N PRO A 33 -10.30 -5.96 23.79
CA PRO A 33 -9.60 -5.68 25.05
C PRO A 33 -10.57 -5.24 26.14
N TYR A 34 -10.22 -5.39 27.44
CA TYR A 34 -11.11 -4.99 28.55
C TYR A 34 -11.14 -3.47 28.78
N LYS A 35 -10.28 -2.71 28.14
CA LYS A 35 -10.27 -1.24 28.06
C LYS A 35 -9.70 -0.82 26.71
N ASP A 36 -9.88 0.45 26.35
CA ASP A 36 -9.22 1.00 25.16
C ASP A 36 -7.70 0.82 25.25
N MET A 37 -7.11 0.30 24.19
CA MET A 37 -5.66 0.16 24.08
C MET A 37 -5.12 0.95 22.89
N LEU A 38 -3.90 1.45 23.03
CA LEU A 38 -3.12 2.10 21.97
C LEU A 38 -1.96 1.20 21.59
N ILE A 39 -1.74 1.05 20.30
CA ILE A 39 -0.71 0.18 19.75
C ILE A 39 -0.15 0.80 18.47
N THR A 40 1.09 0.47 18.09
CA THR A 40 1.63 0.93 16.82
C THR A 40 1.07 0.13 15.65
N ALA A 41 0.97 0.73 14.47
CA ALA A 41 0.31 0.14 13.31
C ALA A 41 0.92 -1.19 12.84
N GLU A 42 2.24 -1.33 12.94
CA GLU A 42 2.95 -2.55 12.52
C GLU A 42 3.03 -3.64 13.60
N HIS A 43 2.64 -3.34 14.85
CA HIS A 43 2.61 -4.33 15.91
C HIS A 43 1.52 -5.36 15.65
N CYS A 44 1.80 -6.64 15.94
CA CYS A 44 0.89 -7.71 15.59
C CYS A 44 0.01 -8.18 16.76
N LEU A 45 -1.24 -8.45 16.45
CA LEU A 45 -2.17 -9.19 17.32
C LEU A 45 -2.20 -10.65 16.89
N PHE A 46 -2.51 -11.52 17.85
CA PHE A 46 -2.52 -12.96 17.62
C PHE A 46 -3.94 -13.49 17.44
N PHE A 47 -4.20 -14.15 16.30
CA PHE A 47 -5.48 -14.73 15.94
C PHE A 47 -5.26 -16.12 15.32
N ASP A 48 -6.01 -17.10 15.79
CA ASP A 48 -6.08 -18.44 15.18
C ASP A 48 -4.70 -19.04 14.81
N GLY A 49 -3.73 -18.89 15.72
CA GLY A 49 -2.37 -19.42 15.55
C GLY A 49 -1.42 -18.55 14.71
N LYS A 50 -1.79 -17.31 14.35
CA LYS A 50 -0.99 -16.44 13.51
C LYS A 50 -0.95 -15.00 14.04
N PHE A 51 0.11 -14.28 13.69
CA PHE A 51 0.25 -12.86 13.96
C PHE A 51 -0.26 -12.02 12.79
N VAL A 52 -1.08 -11.01 13.08
CA VAL A 52 -1.65 -10.09 12.09
C VAL A 52 -1.29 -8.66 12.47
N PRO A 53 -0.64 -7.88 11.58
CA PRO A 53 -0.35 -6.47 11.83
C PRO A 53 -1.63 -5.67 12.05
N VAL A 54 -1.65 -4.84 13.10
CA VAL A 54 -2.85 -4.09 13.49
C VAL A 54 -3.36 -3.18 12.37
N ARG A 55 -2.48 -2.60 11.57
CA ARG A 55 -2.87 -1.78 10.41
C ARG A 55 -3.83 -2.47 9.46
N MET A 56 -3.73 -3.79 9.33
CA MET A 56 -4.59 -4.58 8.44
C MET A 56 -6.00 -4.81 9.01
N LEU A 57 -6.24 -4.42 10.26
CA LEU A 57 -7.51 -4.56 10.97
C LEU A 57 -8.21 -3.21 11.22
N VAL A 58 -7.63 -2.10 10.77
CA VAL A 58 -8.18 -0.75 10.93
C VAL A 58 -9.48 -0.63 10.13
N ASN A 59 -10.61 -0.65 10.83
CA ASN A 59 -11.94 -0.63 10.23
C ASN A 59 -12.64 0.75 10.28
N GLY A 60 -11.94 1.77 10.83
CA GLY A 60 -12.47 3.13 10.94
C GLY A 60 -13.64 3.28 11.91
N ARG A 61 -13.94 2.28 12.74
CA ARG A 61 -15.00 2.26 13.75
C ARG A 61 -14.48 1.93 15.14
N SER A 62 -14.21 0.66 15.42
CA SER A 62 -13.68 0.16 16.69
C SER A 62 -12.15 0.04 16.69
N ILE A 63 -11.52 -0.01 15.52
CA ILE A 63 -10.07 0.02 15.33
C ILE A 63 -9.76 1.13 14.33
N PHE A 64 -8.97 2.14 14.74
CA PHE A 64 -8.72 3.33 13.94
C PHE A 64 -7.42 4.04 14.32
N TYR A 65 -6.84 4.79 13.40
CA TYR A 65 -5.72 5.69 13.65
C TYR A 65 -6.16 6.87 14.52
N ASP A 66 -5.59 7.00 15.72
CA ASP A 66 -5.96 8.10 16.63
C ASP A 66 -5.21 9.37 16.28
N LYS A 67 -5.83 10.18 15.43
CA LYS A 67 -5.26 11.44 14.93
C LYS A 67 -5.23 12.57 15.96
N SER A 68 -5.79 12.38 17.15
CA SER A 68 -5.66 13.33 18.26
C SER A 68 -4.28 13.27 18.92
N ILE A 69 -3.52 12.18 18.69
CA ILE A 69 -2.21 11.96 19.28
C ILE A 69 -1.13 12.19 18.22
N THR A 70 -0.34 13.24 18.38
CA THR A 70 0.70 13.63 17.42
C THR A 70 2.13 13.28 17.86
N SER A 71 2.30 12.89 19.14
CA SER A 71 3.57 12.42 19.68
C SER A 71 3.27 11.54 20.92
N TYR A 72 3.96 10.42 21.03
CA TYR A 72 3.78 9.49 22.14
C TYR A 72 5.02 8.63 22.34
N ASP A 73 5.19 8.12 23.56
CA ASP A 73 6.18 7.11 23.88
C ASP A 73 5.53 5.72 23.82
N TYR A 74 6.19 4.77 23.20
CA TYR A 74 5.74 3.39 23.17
C TYR A 74 6.84 2.43 23.59
N TYR A 75 6.45 1.29 24.12
CA TYR A 75 7.32 0.32 24.74
C TYR A 75 7.19 -1.02 24.06
N HIS A 76 8.33 -1.68 23.83
CA HIS A 76 8.35 -3.07 23.41
C HIS A 76 8.77 -3.96 24.57
N ILE A 77 8.02 -5.05 24.76
CA ILE A 77 8.33 -6.11 25.70
C ILE A 77 9.08 -7.19 24.95
N GLU A 78 10.35 -7.41 25.29
CA GLU A 78 11.14 -8.50 24.73
C GLU A 78 11.18 -9.67 25.71
N THR A 79 10.99 -10.86 25.20
CA THR A 79 11.14 -12.13 25.90
C THR A 79 12.38 -12.88 25.41
N ALA A 80 12.82 -13.92 26.11
CA ALA A 80 14.02 -14.69 25.72
C ALA A 80 13.87 -15.30 24.31
N GLN A 81 12.64 -15.76 24.00
CA GLN A 81 12.23 -16.17 22.66
C GLN A 81 11.02 -15.34 22.29
N HIS A 82 10.82 -15.08 20.98
CA HIS A 82 9.59 -14.44 20.52
C HIS A 82 8.37 -15.22 21.02
N SER A 83 7.36 -14.55 21.54
CA SER A 83 6.28 -15.17 22.27
C SER A 83 4.96 -14.44 22.06
N VAL A 84 3.86 -15.16 22.22
CA VAL A 84 2.55 -14.56 22.40
C VAL A 84 2.45 -14.07 23.84
N ILE A 85 2.12 -12.80 24.03
CA ILE A 85 1.89 -12.15 25.32
C ILE A 85 0.46 -11.63 25.39
N MET A 86 -0.01 -11.32 26.59
CA MET A 86 -1.33 -10.72 26.78
C MET A 86 -1.17 -9.25 27.20
N ALA A 87 -1.82 -8.36 26.46
CA ALA A 87 -1.91 -6.94 26.78
C ALA A 87 -3.39 -6.52 26.81
N ASP A 88 -3.85 -6.02 27.95
CA ASP A 88 -5.25 -5.58 28.15
C ASP A 88 -6.33 -6.61 27.77
N GLY A 89 -6.03 -7.91 27.95
CA GLY A 89 -6.90 -9.03 27.57
C GLY A 89 -6.77 -9.48 26.13
N MET A 90 -5.99 -8.75 25.31
CA MET A 90 -5.72 -9.09 23.91
C MET A 90 -4.39 -9.86 23.78
N LEU A 91 -4.39 -10.95 23.00
CA LEU A 91 -3.17 -11.65 22.66
C LEU A 91 -2.39 -10.87 21.60
N SER A 92 -1.10 -10.69 21.85
CA SER A 92 -0.21 -9.85 21.05
C SER A 92 1.17 -10.46 20.96
N GLU A 93 2.04 -9.90 20.13
CA GLU A 93 3.44 -10.33 20.04
C GLU A 93 4.33 -9.72 21.13
N SER A 94 5.36 -10.43 21.55
CA SER A 94 6.54 -9.82 22.15
C SER A 94 7.42 -9.24 21.04
N TYR A 95 8.41 -8.41 21.39
CA TYR A 95 9.29 -7.81 20.40
C TYR A 95 10.16 -8.85 19.68
N LEU A 96 10.11 -8.85 18.35
CA LEU A 96 11.01 -9.58 17.46
C LEU A 96 12.03 -8.60 16.85
N ASP A 97 13.30 -8.76 17.17
CA ASP A 97 14.37 -7.87 16.67
C ASP A 97 14.73 -8.21 15.21
N THR A 98 14.07 -7.58 14.27
CA THR A 98 14.36 -7.72 12.84
C THR A 98 15.44 -6.76 12.34
N GLY A 99 16.27 -6.20 13.26
CA GLY A 99 17.35 -5.27 12.96
C GLY A 99 17.05 -3.81 13.29
N ASN A 100 15.88 -3.52 13.84
CA ASN A 100 15.43 -2.17 14.20
C ASN A 100 15.70 -1.79 15.66
N ARG A 101 16.34 -2.67 16.46
CA ARG A 101 16.68 -2.43 17.87
C ARG A 101 17.42 -1.12 18.11
N ARG A 102 18.25 -0.68 17.16
CA ARG A 102 19.02 0.58 17.27
C ARG A 102 18.13 1.83 17.39
N ASN A 103 16.87 1.73 17.01
CA ASN A 103 15.90 2.82 17.10
C ASN A 103 15.31 2.97 18.50
N PHE A 104 15.58 2.04 19.42
CA PHE A 104 15.01 2.04 20.77
C PHE A 104 16.04 2.44 21.83
N HIS A 105 15.65 3.36 22.72
CA HIS A 105 16.39 3.66 23.92
C HIS A 105 16.18 2.54 24.95
N GLN A 106 17.24 1.94 25.42
CA GLN A 106 17.17 0.93 26.49
C GLN A 106 17.13 1.63 27.84
N ALA A 107 16.17 1.28 28.67
CA ALA A 107 16.16 1.66 30.07
C ALA A 107 17.10 0.72 30.86
N GLY A 108 18.28 1.22 31.29
CA GLY A 108 19.25 0.50 32.11
C GLY A 108 20.65 0.36 31.47
N ASN A 109 21.63 -0.01 32.30
CA ASN A 109 23.06 -0.09 31.92
C ASN A 109 23.47 -1.39 31.21
N VAL A 110 22.54 -2.15 30.63
CA VAL A 110 22.84 -3.42 29.95
C VAL A 110 23.01 -3.19 28.47
N VAL A 111 24.26 -3.05 28.03
CA VAL A 111 24.58 -3.09 26.58
C VAL A 111 24.73 -4.56 26.18
N ARG A 112 23.75 -5.11 25.49
CA ARG A 112 23.91 -6.38 24.76
C ARG A 112 24.60 -6.09 23.44
N ILE A 113 25.86 -6.51 23.32
CA ILE A 113 26.62 -6.43 22.08
C ILE A 113 26.28 -7.66 21.24
N GLY A 114 25.78 -7.44 20.02
CA GLY A 114 25.80 -8.41 18.93
C GLY A 114 24.80 -9.57 19.01
N SER A 115 23.49 -9.28 18.93
CA SER A 115 22.54 -10.27 18.41
C SER A 115 22.39 -10.07 16.91
N SER A 116 22.52 -11.15 16.12
CA SER A 116 22.15 -11.13 14.72
C SER A 116 20.66 -10.78 14.60
N PRO A 117 20.24 -9.98 13.58
CA PRO A 117 18.82 -9.74 13.34
C PRO A 117 18.07 -11.06 13.22
N ARG A 118 16.89 -11.12 13.85
CA ARG A 118 15.98 -12.26 13.75
C ARG A 118 15.06 -12.10 12.53
N ASN A 119 14.42 -13.17 12.14
CA ASN A 119 13.47 -13.15 11.03
C ASN A 119 12.16 -13.87 11.42
N TRP A 120 11.09 -13.54 10.68
CA TRP A 120 9.78 -14.11 10.92
C TRP A 120 9.69 -15.60 10.59
N ALA A 121 10.51 -16.11 9.66
CA ALA A 121 10.42 -17.50 9.23
C ALA A 121 10.96 -18.49 10.29
N ASP A 122 12.07 -18.12 10.95
CA ASP A 122 12.81 -19.03 11.81
C ASP A 122 12.68 -18.72 13.30
N ASP A 123 12.45 -17.44 13.66
CA ASP A 123 12.56 -16.93 15.03
C ASP A 123 11.20 -16.57 15.66
N ALA A 124 10.13 -16.48 14.87
CA ALA A 124 8.83 -16.10 15.37
C ALA A 124 8.11 -17.25 16.09
N ALA A 125 7.36 -16.92 17.14
CA ALA A 125 6.54 -17.86 17.90
C ALA A 125 5.37 -18.43 17.08
N ALA A 126 4.95 -17.71 16.04
CA ALA A 126 3.90 -18.12 15.11
C ALA A 126 4.09 -17.40 13.76
N PRO A 127 3.52 -17.91 12.67
CA PRO A 127 3.63 -17.27 11.35
C PRO A 127 3.01 -15.88 11.31
N LEU A 128 3.63 -14.98 10.55
CA LEU A 128 3.03 -13.71 10.17
C LEU A 128 2.00 -13.93 9.06
N ALA A 129 0.78 -13.47 9.25
CA ALA A 129 -0.30 -13.54 8.29
C ALA A 129 -0.62 -12.17 7.72
N VAL A 130 -0.21 -11.95 6.47
CA VAL A 130 -0.53 -10.76 5.67
C VAL A 130 -1.29 -11.12 4.40
N ASN A 131 -1.59 -12.40 4.21
CA ASN A 131 -2.36 -12.87 3.06
C ASN A 131 -3.85 -12.52 3.23
N ARG A 132 -4.44 -12.02 2.15
CA ARG A 132 -5.81 -11.56 2.09
C ARG A 132 -6.81 -12.63 2.57
N ASP A 133 -6.65 -13.89 2.15
CA ASP A 133 -7.57 -14.97 2.47
C ASP A 133 -7.72 -15.23 3.97
N PHE A 134 -6.71 -14.92 4.77
CA PHE A 134 -6.77 -15.01 6.23
C PHE A 134 -7.28 -13.71 6.87
N VAL A 135 -6.78 -12.57 6.41
CA VAL A 135 -7.02 -11.29 7.10
C VAL A 135 -8.38 -10.69 6.75
N GLU A 136 -8.85 -10.81 5.50
CA GLU A 136 -10.12 -10.22 5.07
C GLU A 136 -11.34 -10.75 5.86
N PRO A 137 -11.51 -12.08 6.07
CA PRO A 137 -12.61 -12.60 6.90
C PRO A 137 -12.54 -12.09 8.35
N LEU A 138 -11.33 -12.00 8.92
CA LEU A 138 -11.11 -11.47 10.25
C LEU A 138 -11.50 -9.99 10.35
N PHE A 139 -11.06 -9.19 9.38
CA PHE A 139 -11.40 -7.77 9.27
C PHE A 139 -12.92 -7.55 9.22
N HIS A 140 -13.63 -8.30 8.37
CA HIS A 140 -15.08 -8.18 8.24
C HIS A 140 -15.80 -8.61 9.53
N ARG A 141 -15.39 -9.70 10.17
CA ARG A 141 -15.96 -10.14 11.45
C ARG A 141 -15.83 -9.08 12.55
N ILE A 142 -14.66 -8.43 12.65
CA ILE A 142 -14.44 -7.33 13.60
C ILE A 142 -15.29 -6.11 13.21
N GLY A 143 -15.39 -5.79 11.93
CA GLY A 143 -16.21 -4.71 11.41
C GLY A 143 -17.71 -4.89 11.69
N GLU A 144 -18.24 -6.09 11.48
CA GLU A 144 -19.63 -6.46 11.79
C GLU A 144 -19.91 -6.32 13.30
N ARG A 145 -18.97 -6.78 14.14
CA ARG A 145 -19.07 -6.59 15.58
C ARG A 145 -19.09 -5.11 15.94
N ALA A 146 -18.25 -4.28 15.33
CA ALA A 146 -18.24 -2.85 15.57
C ALA A 146 -19.61 -2.20 15.23
N ILE A 147 -20.23 -2.60 14.13
CA ILE A 147 -21.58 -2.15 13.74
C ILE A 147 -22.62 -2.59 14.76
N ALA A 148 -22.61 -3.87 15.14
CA ALA A 148 -23.56 -4.43 16.11
C ALA A 148 -23.44 -3.76 17.50
N SER A 149 -22.23 -3.33 17.87
CA SER A 149 -21.94 -2.57 19.10
C SER A 149 -22.22 -1.07 18.98
N GLY A 150 -22.76 -0.59 17.87
CA GLY A 150 -23.16 0.82 17.67
C GLY A 150 -22.01 1.78 17.38
N HIS A 151 -20.81 1.30 17.04
CA HIS A 151 -19.70 2.18 16.66
C HIS A 151 -19.93 2.81 15.29
N ALA A 152 -20.15 4.13 15.26
CA ALA A 152 -20.30 4.90 14.04
C ALA A 152 -18.97 4.97 13.24
N PRO A 153 -19.02 5.11 11.90
CA PRO A 153 -17.83 5.42 11.11
C PRO A 153 -17.20 6.74 11.56
N ARG A 154 -15.88 6.79 11.61
CA ARG A 154 -15.14 8.00 12.02
C ARG A 154 -14.81 8.92 10.85
N SER A 155 -15.04 8.47 9.65
CA SER A 155 -14.91 9.25 8.42
C SER A 155 -15.89 8.74 7.38
N GLU A 156 -16.24 9.58 6.43
CA GLU A 156 -16.96 9.13 5.25
C GLU A 156 -16.07 8.22 4.38
N PRO A 157 -16.67 7.28 3.64
CA PRO A 157 -15.92 6.46 2.70
C PRO A 157 -15.27 7.35 1.64
N PRO A 158 -14.08 6.99 1.14
CA PRO A 158 -13.43 7.74 0.09
C PRO A 158 -14.26 7.72 -1.19
N ILE A 159 -14.27 8.84 -1.92
CA ILE A 159 -14.83 8.87 -3.26
C ILE A 159 -13.84 8.15 -4.18
N VAL A 160 -14.32 7.15 -4.89
CA VAL A 160 -13.51 6.38 -5.82
C VAL A 160 -13.95 6.60 -7.26
N GLU A 161 -13.01 6.58 -8.18
CA GLU A 161 -13.22 6.70 -9.61
C GLU A 161 -12.52 5.56 -10.35
N THR A 162 -13.16 5.04 -11.38
CA THR A 162 -12.61 3.94 -12.20
C THR A 162 -11.83 4.44 -13.40
N ASN A 163 -12.04 5.71 -13.81
CA ASN A 163 -11.30 6.30 -14.92
C ASN A 163 -9.84 6.57 -14.52
N ALA A 164 -8.92 5.93 -15.21
CA ALA A 164 -7.49 6.11 -14.99
C ALA A 164 -6.96 7.47 -15.46
N ASP A 165 -7.73 8.26 -16.21
CA ASP A 165 -7.25 9.47 -16.92
C ASP A 165 -5.95 9.20 -17.71
N LEU A 166 -5.91 8.05 -18.39
CA LEU A 166 -4.73 7.60 -19.12
C LEU A 166 -4.44 8.53 -20.29
N HIS A 167 -3.27 9.12 -20.31
CA HIS A 167 -2.79 9.99 -21.38
C HIS A 167 -1.27 9.91 -21.51
N LEU A 168 -0.75 10.46 -22.61
CA LEU A 168 0.69 10.56 -22.79
C LEU A 168 1.13 12.02 -22.70
N VAL A 169 2.34 12.21 -22.19
CA VAL A 169 2.99 13.53 -22.16
C VAL A 169 4.33 13.42 -22.88
N THR A 170 4.56 14.28 -23.87
CA THR A 170 5.82 14.34 -24.60
C THR A 170 6.89 15.02 -23.75
N LYS A 171 8.14 14.91 -24.17
CA LYS A 171 9.29 15.60 -23.53
C LYS A 171 9.12 17.12 -23.49
N THR A 172 8.38 17.72 -24.43
CA THR A 172 8.08 19.15 -24.48
C THR A 172 6.86 19.55 -23.65
N GLY A 173 6.19 18.58 -22.98
CA GLY A 173 5.00 18.82 -22.18
C GLY A 173 3.67 18.77 -22.95
N ALA A 174 3.68 18.46 -24.24
CA ALA A 174 2.43 18.29 -24.99
C ALA A 174 1.68 17.05 -24.52
N VAL A 175 0.36 17.20 -24.31
CA VAL A 175 -0.52 16.10 -23.85
C VAL A 175 -1.18 15.44 -25.06
N LEU A 176 -1.01 14.14 -25.18
CA LEU A 176 -1.66 13.32 -26.19
C LEU A 176 -2.75 12.47 -25.51
N ARG A 177 -4.00 12.78 -25.84
CA ARG A 177 -5.16 12.05 -25.29
C ARG A 177 -5.41 10.75 -26.04
N THR A 178 -6.05 9.81 -25.36
CA THR A 178 -6.52 8.56 -25.98
C THR A 178 -7.47 8.89 -27.13
N MET A 179 -7.16 8.37 -28.31
CA MET A 179 -8.00 8.51 -29.49
C MET A 179 -9.17 7.52 -29.44
N ARG A 180 -8.92 6.31 -28.96
CA ARG A 180 -9.87 5.22 -28.86
C ARG A 180 -9.43 4.21 -27.81
N GLU A 181 -10.40 3.60 -27.15
CA GLU A 181 -10.19 2.42 -26.32
C GLU A 181 -10.99 1.25 -26.89
N ALA A 182 -10.36 0.09 -27.05
CA ALA A 182 -10.99 -1.12 -27.53
C ALA A 182 -10.24 -2.37 -27.05
N ASN A 183 -10.97 -3.37 -26.59
CA ASN A 183 -10.43 -4.68 -26.19
C ASN A 183 -9.28 -4.60 -25.18
N GLY A 184 -9.39 -3.70 -24.21
CA GLY A 184 -8.33 -3.47 -23.21
C GLY A 184 -7.11 -2.71 -23.74
N HIS A 185 -7.17 -2.13 -24.96
CA HIS A 185 -6.11 -1.32 -25.51
C HIS A 185 -6.53 0.15 -25.61
N ALA A 186 -5.64 1.03 -25.18
CA ALA A 186 -5.70 2.47 -25.42
C ALA A 186 -4.82 2.84 -26.62
N PHE A 187 -5.37 3.58 -27.57
CA PHE A 187 -4.71 3.97 -28.81
C PHE A 187 -4.42 5.46 -28.82
N PHE A 188 -3.19 5.83 -29.19
CA PHE A 188 -2.70 7.20 -29.23
C PHE A 188 -2.09 7.52 -30.60
N MET A 189 -2.42 8.68 -31.14
CA MET A 189 -1.71 9.23 -32.29
C MET A 189 -0.43 9.93 -31.83
N ILE A 190 0.69 9.50 -32.37
CA ILE A 190 2.01 10.06 -32.06
C ILE A 190 2.45 10.96 -33.21
N PRO A 191 2.62 12.27 -32.99
CA PRO A 191 3.14 13.19 -33.99
C PRO A 191 4.55 12.80 -34.47
N PRO A 192 4.95 13.20 -35.69
CA PRO A 192 6.31 13.02 -36.15
C PRO A 192 7.34 13.66 -35.22
N GLY A 193 8.51 13.03 -35.12
CA GLY A 193 9.63 13.57 -34.34
C GLY A 193 9.55 13.35 -32.84
N ILE A 194 8.54 12.62 -32.35
CA ILE A 194 8.44 12.24 -30.92
C ILE A 194 9.22 10.93 -30.71
N GLU A 195 10.29 11.00 -29.94
CA GLU A 195 11.17 9.86 -29.64
C GLU A 195 10.89 9.21 -28.28
N GLU A 196 10.15 9.91 -27.41
CA GLU A 196 9.82 9.46 -26.06
C GLU A 196 8.52 10.10 -25.60
N VAL A 197 7.74 9.33 -24.87
CA VAL A 197 6.54 9.80 -24.13
C VAL A 197 6.58 9.30 -22.70
N ARG A 198 5.81 9.95 -21.84
CA ARG A 198 5.48 9.44 -20.51
C ARG A 198 4.03 9.00 -20.49
N ILE A 199 3.81 7.78 -20.02
CA ILE A 199 2.48 7.25 -19.75
C ILE A 199 2.03 7.83 -18.43
N MET A 200 0.98 8.64 -18.45
CA MET A 200 0.43 9.30 -17.28
C MET A 200 -0.92 8.71 -16.91
N SER A 201 -1.16 8.51 -15.62
CA SER A 201 -2.45 8.03 -15.11
C SER A 201 -2.69 8.52 -13.68
N ARG A 202 -3.93 8.40 -13.21
CA ARG A 202 -4.21 8.44 -11.78
C ARG A 202 -3.47 7.32 -11.07
N THR A 203 -3.31 7.46 -9.76
CA THR A 203 -2.66 6.46 -8.91
C THR A 203 -3.52 6.11 -7.72
N GLY A 204 -3.30 4.92 -7.19
CA GLY A 204 -3.92 4.48 -5.96
C GLY A 204 -3.07 3.44 -5.24
N ARG A 205 -3.32 3.26 -3.95
CA ARG A 205 -2.71 2.21 -3.13
C ARG A 205 -3.76 1.13 -2.90
N PRO A 206 -3.49 -0.14 -3.23
CA PRO A 206 -4.45 -1.24 -3.03
C PRO A 206 -4.98 -1.33 -1.59
N SER A 207 -4.13 -1.09 -0.58
CA SER A 207 -4.53 -1.04 0.83
C SER A 207 -5.58 0.04 1.14
N ASP A 208 -5.60 1.14 0.39
CA ASP A 208 -6.54 2.25 0.61
C ASP A 208 -7.82 2.07 -0.21
N MET A 209 -7.72 1.41 -1.37
CA MET A 209 -8.81 1.29 -2.34
C MET A 209 -9.65 0.03 -2.14
N VAL A 210 -8.99 -1.09 -1.84
CA VAL A 210 -9.66 -2.38 -1.62
C VAL A 210 -9.98 -2.56 -0.15
N GLY A 211 -8.99 -2.29 0.71
CA GLY A 211 -9.10 -2.37 2.15
C GLY A 211 -7.76 -2.68 2.81
N PRO A 212 -7.62 -2.39 4.11
CA PRO A 212 -6.35 -2.52 4.83
C PRO A 212 -5.88 -3.98 4.94
N TYR A 213 -6.76 -4.94 4.66
CA TYR A 213 -6.45 -6.38 4.61
C TYR A 213 -5.69 -6.79 3.33
N VAL A 214 -5.42 -5.86 2.41
CA VAL A 214 -4.54 -6.05 1.25
C VAL A 214 -3.17 -5.47 1.58
N ASP A 215 -2.16 -6.33 1.69
CA ASP A 215 -0.79 -5.93 2.04
C ASP A 215 0.00 -5.42 0.83
N ASP A 216 -0.59 -4.50 0.08
CA ASP A 216 0.09 -3.76 -0.99
C ASP A 216 -0.14 -2.26 -0.83
N ARG A 217 0.91 -1.58 -0.39
CA ARG A 217 0.94 -0.14 -0.09
C ARG A 217 1.64 0.67 -1.18
N ARG A 218 2.02 0.03 -2.28
CA ARG A 218 2.65 0.73 -3.41
C ARG A 218 1.67 1.69 -4.07
N THR A 219 2.17 2.84 -4.50
CA THR A 219 1.41 3.74 -5.36
C THR A 219 1.42 3.19 -6.78
N LEU A 220 0.29 2.66 -7.23
CA LEU A 220 0.11 2.01 -8.52
C LEU A 220 -0.68 2.91 -9.47
N GLY A 221 -0.21 3.03 -10.71
CA GLY A 221 -0.94 3.65 -11.81
C GLY A 221 -1.75 2.62 -12.58
N VAL A 222 -1.38 2.33 -13.83
CA VAL A 222 -1.98 1.28 -14.66
C VAL A 222 -1.02 0.11 -14.82
N ALA A 223 -1.58 -1.11 -14.88
CA ALA A 223 -0.84 -2.32 -15.23
C ALA A 223 -0.80 -2.47 -16.74
N VAL A 224 0.36 -2.29 -17.33
CA VAL A 224 0.56 -2.31 -18.78
C VAL A 224 0.96 -3.71 -19.23
N GLY A 225 0.20 -4.27 -20.15
CA GLY A 225 0.47 -5.52 -20.86
C GLY A 225 1.36 -5.32 -22.10
N GLY A 226 0.84 -5.54 -23.30
CA GLY A 226 1.57 -5.32 -24.54
C GLY A 226 1.61 -3.85 -24.96
N ILE A 227 2.72 -3.42 -25.55
CA ILE A 227 2.85 -2.09 -26.19
C ILE A 227 3.30 -2.30 -27.61
N SER A 228 2.55 -1.77 -28.58
CA SER A 228 2.86 -1.87 -30.01
C SER A 228 2.84 -0.50 -30.67
N LEU A 229 3.84 -0.24 -31.50
CA LEU A 229 3.94 0.97 -32.30
C LEU A 229 3.79 0.64 -33.79
N PHE A 230 2.94 1.38 -34.45
CA PHE A 230 2.68 1.27 -35.91
C PHE A 230 3.03 2.62 -36.57
N SER A 231 3.60 2.58 -37.76
CA SER A 231 3.86 3.77 -38.57
C SER A 231 3.68 3.44 -40.03
N GLY A 232 3.00 4.31 -40.81
CA GLY A 232 2.69 4.04 -42.21
C GLY A 232 1.84 2.78 -42.43
N GLY A 233 0.95 2.45 -41.49
CA GLY A 233 0.08 1.26 -41.56
C GLY A 233 0.79 -0.08 -41.29
N ARG A 234 2.06 -0.05 -40.89
CA ARG A 234 2.85 -1.26 -40.60
C ARG A 234 3.26 -1.29 -39.12
N HIS A 235 3.32 -2.51 -38.55
CA HIS A 235 3.91 -2.73 -37.25
C HIS A 235 5.39 -2.37 -37.28
N VAL A 236 5.83 -1.42 -36.48
CA VAL A 236 7.21 -0.93 -36.43
C VAL A 236 7.98 -1.57 -35.30
N ALA A 237 7.41 -1.59 -34.10
CA ALA A 237 8.05 -2.12 -32.90
C ALA A 237 7.05 -2.67 -31.92
N GLN A 238 7.41 -3.75 -31.28
CA GLN A 238 6.82 -4.16 -30.00
C GLN A 238 7.75 -3.69 -28.90
N LEU A 239 7.28 -2.73 -28.12
CA LEU A 239 8.06 -2.13 -27.05
C LEU A 239 7.95 -3.03 -25.83
N SER A 240 9.07 -3.57 -25.40
CA SER A 240 9.11 -4.49 -24.27
C SER A 240 9.69 -3.81 -23.04
N TYR A 241 8.83 -3.47 -22.10
CA TYR A 241 9.19 -2.99 -20.77
C TYR A 241 9.55 -4.16 -19.82
N LEU A 242 9.31 -5.41 -20.21
CA LEU A 242 9.68 -6.62 -19.47
C LEU A 242 11.12 -7.08 -19.76
N ARG A 243 11.82 -6.44 -20.70
CA ARG A 243 13.22 -6.72 -20.99
C ARG A 243 14.16 -5.96 -20.05
N ALA A 244 15.40 -6.41 -19.96
CA ALA A 244 16.42 -5.80 -19.12
C ALA A 244 16.68 -4.31 -19.43
N ASP A 245 16.57 -3.89 -20.69
CA ASP A 245 16.69 -2.49 -21.11
C ASP A 245 15.53 -1.62 -20.61
N GLY A 246 14.32 -2.17 -20.51
CA GLY A 246 13.16 -1.50 -19.93
C GLY A 246 13.16 -1.46 -18.42
N ALA A 247 14.01 -2.24 -17.74
CA ALA A 247 14.07 -2.27 -16.28
C ALA A 247 14.52 -0.93 -15.67
N ASN A 248 15.30 -0.13 -16.42
CA ASN A 248 15.85 1.15 -15.97
C ASN A 248 15.01 2.36 -16.37
N TRP A 249 13.86 2.17 -17.04
CA TRP A 249 12.97 3.28 -17.36
C TRP A 249 12.31 3.82 -16.10
N ALA A 250 12.31 5.14 -15.94
CA ALA A 250 11.73 5.77 -14.77
C ALA A 250 10.21 5.59 -14.74
N GLY A 251 9.65 5.55 -13.54
CA GLY A 251 8.20 5.49 -13.33
C GLY A 251 7.57 4.10 -13.46
N TRP A 252 8.35 3.05 -13.59
CA TRP A 252 7.89 1.67 -13.57
C TRP A 252 8.23 1.00 -12.22
N HIS A 253 7.34 0.16 -11.72
CA HIS A 253 7.63 -0.73 -10.60
C HIS A 253 8.56 -1.88 -11.03
N ALA A 254 9.12 -2.60 -10.07
CA ALA A 254 9.86 -3.83 -10.35
C ALA A 254 8.99 -4.83 -11.10
N ILE A 255 9.61 -5.64 -11.96
CA ILE A 255 8.92 -6.72 -12.67
C ILE A 255 8.60 -7.81 -11.65
N GLU A 256 7.33 -8.17 -11.54
CA GLU A 256 6.88 -9.27 -10.69
C GLU A 256 7.16 -10.62 -11.37
N ALA A 257 7.49 -11.63 -10.57
CA ALA A 257 7.76 -12.97 -11.10
C ALA A 257 6.52 -13.49 -11.84
N ASN A 258 6.71 -14.00 -13.05
CA ASN A 258 5.65 -14.54 -13.92
C ASN A 258 4.54 -13.54 -14.32
N ALA A 259 4.76 -12.22 -14.16
CA ALA A 259 3.79 -11.22 -14.54
C ALA A 259 3.65 -11.08 -16.06
N ALA A 260 2.42 -11.04 -16.55
CA ALA A 260 2.09 -10.68 -17.93
C ALA A 260 1.95 -9.17 -18.13
N SER A 261 2.15 -8.37 -17.07
CA SER A 261 2.06 -6.92 -17.08
C SER A 261 3.05 -6.30 -16.09
N ARG A 262 3.25 -4.99 -16.21
CA ARG A 262 4.08 -4.22 -15.30
C ARG A 262 3.32 -2.97 -14.85
N TRP A 263 3.36 -2.69 -13.57
CA TRP A 263 2.72 -1.51 -12.99
C TRP A 263 3.53 -0.25 -13.24
N THR A 264 2.84 0.82 -13.61
CA THR A 264 3.39 2.17 -13.60
C THR A 264 3.22 2.82 -12.23
N LYS A 265 3.99 3.88 -11.96
CA LYS A 265 3.87 4.71 -10.75
C LYS A 265 2.98 5.94 -10.96
N GLY A 266 2.07 5.89 -11.97
CA GLY A 266 1.26 7.04 -12.39
C GLY A 266 1.96 7.96 -13.39
N TYR A 267 3.24 7.78 -13.56
CA TYR A 267 4.05 8.27 -14.69
C TYR A 267 5.02 7.14 -15.08
N ALA A 268 5.25 6.94 -16.35
CA ALA A 268 6.22 5.93 -16.78
C ALA A 268 6.85 6.31 -18.13
N GLU A 269 8.16 6.35 -18.19
CA GLU A 269 8.90 6.65 -19.42
C GLU A 269 8.73 5.51 -20.43
N LEU A 270 8.52 5.90 -21.69
CA LEU A 270 8.38 5.00 -22.82
C LEU A 270 9.14 5.56 -24.02
N PRO A 271 10.36 5.08 -24.30
CA PRO A 271 11.07 5.41 -25.54
C PRO A 271 10.35 4.82 -26.76
N LEU A 272 10.19 5.64 -27.81
CA LEU A 272 9.55 5.28 -29.07
C LEU A 272 10.60 5.11 -30.14
N LYS A 273 11.09 3.88 -30.31
CA LYS A 273 12.11 3.57 -31.35
C LYS A 273 11.44 3.06 -32.62
N GLY A 274 11.98 3.45 -33.78
CA GLY A 274 11.61 2.89 -35.09
C GLY A 274 10.54 3.66 -35.85
N MET A 275 10.06 4.82 -35.36
CA MET A 275 9.23 5.70 -36.17
C MET A 275 10.07 6.26 -37.37
N LYS A 276 9.45 6.30 -38.52
CA LYS A 276 10.06 6.93 -39.69
C LYS A 276 9.97 8.44 -39.58
N GLU A 277 11.02 9.13 -39.98
CA GLU A 277 11.07 10.57 -40.03
C GLU A 277 9.88 11.16 -40.81
N GLY A 278 9.24 12.17 -40.27
CA GLY A 278 8.10 12.85 -40.91
C GLY A 278 6.77 12.06 -40.88
N GLN A 279 6.73 10.83 -40.36
CA GLN A 279 5.50 10.02 -40.32
C GLN A 279 4.85 10.04 -38.93
N MET A 280 3.53 9.98 -38.93
CA MET A 280 2.76 9.77 -37.72
C MET A 280 2.83 8.31 -37.26
N GLY A 281 2.82 8.11 -35.93
CA GLY A 281 2.72 6.80 -35.32
C GLY A 281 1.34 6.55 -34.70
N LEU A 282 0.96 5.28 -34.63
CA LEU A 282 -0.15 4.82 -33.79
C LEU A 282 0.43 3.94 -32.69
N LEU A 283 0.34 4.41 -31.45
CA LEU A 283 0.76 3.65 -30.27
C LEU A 283 -0.44 2.95 -29.68
N SER A 284 -0.32 1.64 -29.45
CA SER A 284 -1.29 0.81 -28.77
C SER A 284 -0.71 0.35 -27.45
N ILE A 285 -1.38 0.66 -26.35
CA ILE A 285 -1.00 0.23 -24.98
C ILE A 285 -2.12 -0.67 -24.45
N GLN A 286 -1.79 -1.91 -24.15
CA GLN A 286 -2.70 -2.82 -23.48
C GLN A 286 -2.73 -2.49 -22.00
N VAL A 287 -3.90 -2.13 -21.46
CA VAL A 287 -4.15 -1.92 -20.04
C VAL A 287 -4.84 -3.16 -19.49
N GLN A 288 -4.13 -3.93 -18.66
CA GLN A 288 -4.68 -5.14 -18.06
C GLN A 288 -5.50 -4.85 -16.83
N THR A 289 -5.07 -3.86 -16.04
CA THR A 289 -5.75 -3.46 -14.80
C THR A 289 -5.49 -1.98 -14.55
N ALA A 290 -6.53 -1.28 -14.10
CA ALA A 290 -6.48 0.10 -13.67
C ALA A 290 -7.53 0.35 -12.58
N GLY A 291 -7.16 1.10 -11.54
CA GLY A 291 -8.07 1.51 -10.48
C GLY A 291 -8.70 0.37 -9.63
N PRO A 292 -9.72 0.72 -8.84
CA PRO A 292 -10.25 2.07 -8.64
C PRO A 292 -9.23 3.04 -8.07
N PHE A 293 -9.48 4.34 -8.15
CA PHE A 293 -8.61 5.39 -7.65
C PHE A 293 -9.35 6.27 -6.63
N VAL A 294 -8.72 6.58 -5.52
CA VAL A 294 -9.27 7.55 -4.56
C VAL A 294 -9.05 8.95 -5.11
N VAL A 295 -10.14 9.69 -5.36
CA VAL A 295 -10.08 11.04 -5.95
C VAL A 295 -10.24 12.16 -4.93
N ALA A 296 -10.71 11.85 -3.72
CA ALA A 296 -10.77 12.78 -2.60
C ALA A 296 -10.42 12.05 -1.30
N PRO A 297 -9.67 12.70 -0.40
CA PRO A 297 -9.49 12.15 0.93
C PRO A 297 -10.85 12.08 1.64
N PRO A 298 -11.06 11.10 2.53
CA PRO A 298 -12.26 11.03 3.33
C PRO A 298 -12.44 12.32 4.14
N ALA A 299 -13.65 12.89 4.12
CA ALA A 299 -13.98 14.04 4.94
C ALA A 299 -13.79 13.67 6.43
N ARG A 300 -13.17 14.55 7.21
CA ARG A 300 -13.11 14.38 8.66
C ARG A 300 -14.53 14.51 9.18
N ALA A 301 -15.04 13.50 9.87
CA ALA A 301 -16.20 13.66 10.69
C ALA A 301 -15.87 14.75 11.73
N GLU A 302 -16.57 15.89 11.69
CA GLU A 302 -16.45 16.89 12.75
C GLU A 302 -16.78 16.20 14.08
N ALA A 303 -15.87 16.31 15.03
CA ALA A 303 -16.11 15.81 16.36
C ALA A 303 -17.35 16.54 16.89
N ALA A 304 -18.47 15.82 17.02
CA ALA A 304 -19.60 16.33 17.76
C ALA A 304 -19.11 16.60 19.17
N MET A 305 -19.06 17.90 19.53
CA MET A 305 -18.79 18.37 20.89
C MET A 305 -19.94 17.94 21.83
#